data_0693ee6bf40a281aea329193aed8ce20
#
_entry.id   0693ee6bf40a281aea329193aed8ce20
#
_cell.length_a   1.000
_cell.length_b   1.000
_cell.length_c   1.000
_cell.angle_alpha   90.00
_cell.angle_beta   90.00
_cell.angle_gamma   90.00
#
_symmetry.space_group_name_H-M   'P 1'
#
loop_
_entity.id
_entity.type
_entity.pdbx_description
1 polymer ?
#
loop_
_entity_poly.entity_id
_entity_poly.type
_entity_poly.pdbx_seq_one_letter_code
_entity_poly.pdbx_strand_id
1 'polypeptide(L)'
;MKLVVVAAALAVALVPGAAAQTGAPPQLESAGPAVISPNGNGVNDVYRMRVRARPGAVLELRAYAWGGRLHGWRQIPTGLSAPAAAGATTIAWSGVTATGHTLADGTYQVTVCYKDSRFPQPPLVPPAQQRPGAAEASVSSPPWRLTGCLAKPQVLRVERLAAFVDSTGSFMPGTRPPLVVSADGGEANVQLEEDCSARRFDGRTLPAQLDPGLYHFVVTDPAGDEFRAPVVVRNAGFPLDRPPAGTVLVVWPYLTWRAYNAYDSNVDGIPDSWYQFWRQRRVSLKGPLLRGGLEDDHRAAAPFSRWLCARGPRIQSITDVELASLPPEALRRYAAVVFPGHTEYYEPKTYDLLRRYRDDGGRLVFLLANPFYRQVRVDPTHNAVEMTDYDAREGRSDFALAGVGYDGCCFPRARASRYVAAGRPEFARVRWLFRGTGIRPGESFGYAGSESDRVDPELTPHDHVVAAEAVMAGKHGVVNAGLVWSRAGRGEVFSTGNYDFLRMRRSLTWTLLDNVWRRFSG
;
A
#
# COMPACT_ATOMS: atom_id res chain seq x y z
N MET A 1 -61.37 -8.05 62.56
CA MET A 1 -61.15 -7.18 61.37
C MET A 1 -60.44 -7.99 60.32
N LYS A 2 -61.13 -8.49 59.30
CA LYS A 2 -60.56 -9.29 58.22
C LYS A 2 -60.26 -8.35 57.05
N LEU A 3 -59.01 -8.29 56.67
CA LEU A 3 -58.56 -7.51 55.49
C LEU A 3 -58.73 -8.36 54.23
N VAL A 4 -59.57 -7.90 53.35
CA VAL A 4 -59.79 -8.49 52.03
C VAL A 4 -58.84 -7.78 51.07
N VAL A 5 -57.87 -8.56 50.50
CA VAL A 5 -56.98 -8.05 49.42
C VAL A 5 -57.62 -8.43 48.10
N VAL A 6 -58.04 -7.44 47.33
CA VAL A 6 -58.52 -7.61 45.96
C VAL A 6 -57.33 -7.57 45.04
N ALA A 7 -56.98 -8.69 44.41
CA ALA A 7 -55.96 -8.74 43.36
C ALA A 7 -56.60 -8.35 42.00
N ALA A 8 -56.23 -7.21 41.48
CA ALA A 8 -56.57 -6.81 40.11
C ALA A 8 -55.62 -7.49 39.12
N ALA A 9 -56.11 -8.45 38.35
CA ALA A 9 -55.39 -9.04 37.23
C ALA A 9 -55.33 -8.06 36.04
N LEU A 10 -54.14 -7.57 35.75
CA LEU A 10 -53.85 -6.77 34.56
C LEU A 10 -53.68 -7.74 33.38
N ALA A 11 -54.70 -7.82 32.51
CA ALA A 11 -54.58 -8.55 31.23
C ALA A 11 -53.74 -7.70 30.27
N VAL A 12 -52.44 -8.09 30.13
CA VAL A 12 -51.62 -7.57 29.04
C VAL A 12 -52.05 -8.24 27.75
N ALA A 13 -52.74 -7.50 26.91
CA ALA A 13 -53.01 -7.93 25.52
C ALA A 13 -51.66 -7.98 24.77
N LEU A 14 -51.16 -9.18 24.57
CA LEU A 14 -50.07 -9.47 23.63
C LEU A 14 -50.60 -9.13 22.22
N VAL A 15 -50.21 -7.96 21.70
CA VAL A 15 -50.34 -7.66 20.27
C VAL A 15 -49.46 -8.73 19.56
N PRO A 16 -50.03 -9.55 18.66
CA PRO A 16 -49.21 -10.51 17.93
C PRO A 16 -48.20 -9.69 17.12
N GLY A 17 -46.91 -9.78 17.53
CA GLY A 17 -45.80 -9.24 16.76
C GLY A 17 -45.91 -9.81 15.36
N ALA A 18 -45.99 -8.93 14.36
CA ALA A 18 -45.96 -9.32 12.96
C ALA A 18 -44.78 -10.25 12.74
N ALA A 19 -45.08 -11.56 12.61
CA ALA A 19 -44.08 -12.56 12.24
C ALA A 19 -43.44 -12.06 10.95
N ALA A 20 -42.16 -11.75 11.01
CA ALA A 20 -41.39 -11.40 9.82
C ALA A 20 -41.58 -12.57 8.83
N GLN A 21 -42.34 -12.32 7.78
CA GLN A 21 -42.56 -13.31 6.73
C GLN A 21 -41.20 -13.62 6.12
N THR A 22 -40.62 -14.74 6.50
CA THR A 22 -39.43 -15.31 5.90
C THR A 22 -39.77 -15.86 4.51
N GLY A 23 -40.01 -14.96 3.57
CA GLY A 23 -40.13 -15.31 2.16
C GLY A 23 -38.76 -15.71 1.61
N ALA A 24 -38.77 -16.60 0.61
CA ALA A 24 -37.54 -16.97 -0.08
C ALA A 24 -36.75 -15.71 -0.53
N PRO A 25 -35.42 -15.72 -0.42
CA PRO A 25 -34.60 -14.60 -0.85
C PRO A 25 -34.77 -14.33 -2.35
N PRO A 26 -34.43 -13.11 -2.84
CA PRO A 26 -34.36 -12.83 -4.27
C PRO A 26 -33.41 -13.81 -4.95
N GLN A 27 -33.74 -14.21 -6.17
CA GLN A 27 -32.93 -15.11 -6.98
C GLN A 27 -32.33 -14.37 -8.17
N LEU A 28 -31.03 -14.47 -8.35
CA LEU A 28 -30.33 -13.87 -9.49
C LEU A 28 -30.62 -14.66 -10.75
N GLU A 29 -31.07 -14.01 -11.82
CA GLU A 29 -31.17 -14.58 -13.17
C GLU A 29 -29.97 -14.20 -14.01
N SER A 30 -29.53 -12.96 -13.96
CA SER A 30 -28.31 -12.47 -14.62
C SER A 30 -27.76 -11.22 -13.96
N ALA A 31 -26.46 -10.98 -14.14
CA ALA A 31 -25.79 -9.75 -13.76
C ALA A 31 -24.69 -9.42 -14.79
N GLY A 32 -24.41 -8.16 -15.00
CA GLY A 32 -23.33 -7.73 -15.87
C GLY A 32 -23.47 -6.29 -16.41
N PRO A 33 -22.45 -5.81 -17.05
CA PRO A 33 -21.11 -6.40 -17.19
C PRO A 33 -20.38 -6.48 -15.83
N ALA A 34 -19.40 -7.38 -15.70
CA ALA A 34 -18.61 -7.52 -14.47
C ALA A 34 -17.68 -6.33 -14.22
N VAL A 35 -17.39 -5.57 -15.27
CA VAL A 35 -16.59 -4.33 -15.24
C VAL A 35 -17.46 -3.21 -15.78
N ILE A 36 -17.50 -2.09 -15.07
CA ILE A 36 -18.11 -0.84 -15.55
C ILE A 36 -17.11 0.30 -15.56
N SER A 37 -17.34 1.23 -16.45
CA SER A 37 -16.57 2.46 -16.61
C SER A 37 -17.53 3.65 -16.58
N PRO A 38 -17.93 4.16 -15.43
CA PRO A 38 -18.98 5.17 -15.29
C PRO A 38 -18.45 6.57 -15.65
N ASN A 39 -18.04 6.76 -16.91
CA ASN A 39 -17.52 8.02 -17.46
C ASN A 39 -18.49 8.73 -18.44
N GLY A 40 -19.66 8.12 -18.69
CA GLY A 40 -20.72 8.73 -19.51
C GLY A 40 -20.50 8.61 -21.01
N ASN A 41 -19.57 7.77 -21.48
CA ASN A 41 -19.29 7.58 -22.91
C ASN A 41 -20.21 6.56 -23.61
N GLY A 42 -21.11 5.92 -22.85
CA GLY A 42 -22.06 4.92 -23.35
C GLY A 42 -21.53 3.50 -23.42
N VAL A 43 -20.25 3.27 -23.10
CA VAL A 43 -19.60 1.96 -23.09
C VAL A 43 -19.40 1.50 -21.65
N ASN A 44 -19.97 0.35 -21.31
CA ASN A 44 -19.91 -0.23 -19.95
C ASN A 44 -20.31 0.72 -18.81
N ASP A 45 -21.08 1.75 -19.09
CA ASP A 45 -21.47 2.76 -18.07
C ASP A 45 -22.47 2.25 -17.06
N VAL A 46 -23.15 1.12 -17.31
CA VAL A 46 -24.27 0.66 -16.50
C VAL A 46 -24.18 -0.80 -16.16
N TYR A 47 -24.11 -1.09 -14.88
CA TYR A 47 -24.29 -2.43 -14.33
C TYR A 47 -25.75 -2.80 -14.20
N ARG A 48 -26.15 -4.00 -14.63
CA ARG A 48 -27.53 -4.47 -14.58
C ARG A 48 -27.62 -5.79 -13.83
N MET A 49 -28.58 -5.88 -12.92
CA MET A 49 -28.94 -7.13 -12.25
C MET A 49 -30.40 -7.46 -12.56
N ARG A 50 -30.62 -8.64 -13.13
CA ARG A 50 -31.96 -9.19 -13.34
C ARG A 50 -32.24 -10.23 -12.26
N VAL A 51 -33.26 -9.97 -11.45
CA VAL A 51 -33.59 -10.79 -10.29
C VAL A 51 -35.05 -11.18 -10.31
N ARG A 52 -35.35 -12.41 -9.90
CA ARG A 52 -36.69 -12.88 -9.60
C ARG A 52 -36.94 -12.76 -8.12
N ALA A 53 -38.03 -12.12 -7.77
CA ALA A 53 -38.40 -11.86 -6.38
C ALA A 53 -39.91 -12.00 -6.18
N ARG A 54 -40.35 -11.95 -4.95
CA ARG A 54 -41.78 -11.97 -4.61
C ARG A 54 -42.49 -10.75 -5.23
N PRO A 55 -43.57 -10.96 -6.04
CA PRO A 55 -44.31 -9.86 -6.62
C PRO A 55 -44.80 -8.85 -5.56
N GLY A 56 -44.73 -7.58 -5.88
CA GLY A 56 -45.16 -6.49 -4.97
C GLY A 56 -44.17 -6.13 -3.87
N ALA A 57 -43.09 -6.89 -3.69
CA ALA A 57 -42.00 -6.47 -2.79
C ALA A 57 -41.22 -5.29 -3.39
N VAL A 58 -40.61 -4.47 -2.54
CA VAL A 58 -39.68 -3.43 -2.98
C VAL A 58 -38.26 -4.00 -2.86
N LEU A 59 -37.54 -3.97 -3.98
CA LEU A 59 -36.14 -4.38 -4.07
C LEU A 59 -35.24 -3.17 -3.94
N GLU A 60 -34.12 -3.33 -3.27
CA GLU A 60 -33.07 -2.29 -3.10
C GLU A 60 -31.72 -2.85 -3.56
N LEU A 61 -31.03 -2.12 -4.43
CA LEU A 61 -29.65 -2.42 -4.78
C LEU A 61 -28.73 -1.92 -3.67
N ARG A 62 -27.88 -2.78 -3.17
CA ARG A 62 -26.88 -2.43 -2.17
C ARG A 62 -25.49 -2.73 -2.70
N ALA A 63 -24.59 -1.77 -2.54
CA ALA A 63 -23.19 -1.92 -2.90
C ALA A 63 -22.30 -1.79 -1.66
N TYR A 64 -21.20 -2.49 -1.66
CA TYR A 64 -20.24 -2.50 -0.56
C TYR A 64 -18.83 -2.39 -1.11
N ALA A 65 -18.03 -1.50 -0.50
CA ALA A 65 -16.60 -1.43 -0.71
C ALA A 65 -15.87 -2.00 0.49
N TRP A 66 -14.74 -2.62 0.26
CA TRP A 66 -13.84 -2.99 1.33
C TRP A 66 -13.16 -1.75 1.89
N GLY A 67 -13.45 -1.41 3.13
CA GLY A 67 -12.90 -0.23 3.83
C GLY A 67 -11.54 -0.49 4.49
N GLY A 68 -10.90 -1.62 4.18
CA GLY A 68 -9.66 -2.04 4.80
C GLY A 68 -9.87 -2.78 6.13
N ARG A 69 -8.77 -3.26 6.69
CA ARG A 69 -8.72 -4.09 7.90
C ARG A 69 -9.43 -3.48 9.12
N LEU A 70 -9.38 -2.15 9.25
CA LEU A 70 -9.95 -1.45 10.42
C LEU A 70 -11.45 -1.17 10.28
N HIS A 71 -11.98 -1.15 9.07
CA HIS A 71 -13.35 -0.71 8.78
C HIS A 71 -14.24 -1.81 8.18
N GLY A 72 -13.65 -2.93 7.74
CA GLY A 72 -14.39 -4.02 7.11
C GLY A 72 -15.18 -3.56 5.87
N TRP A 73 -16.29 -4.24 5.57
CA TRP A 73 -17.19 -3.87 4.49
C TRP A 73 -17.99 -2.62 4.84
N ARG A 74 -17.91 -1.60 4.01
CA ARG A 74 -18.68 -0.37 4.13
C ARG A 74 -19.75 -0.31 3.05
N GLN A 75 -20.99 -0.15 3.45
CA GLN A 75 -22.10 0.06 2.51
C GLN A 75 -21.95 1.41 1.82
N ILE A 76 -22.18 1.40 0.51
CA ILE A 76 -22.27 2.59 -0.34
C ILE A 76 -23.76 2.81 -0.64
N PRO A 77 -24.34 3.95 -0.30
CA PRO A 77 -25.73 4.24 -0.60
C PRO A 77 -25.90 4.39 -2.12
N THR A 78 -26.62 3.46 -2.74
CA THR A 78 -26.93 3.53 -4.18
C THR A 78 -28.15 4.38 -4.49
N GLY A 79 -29.06 4.50 -3.54
CA GLY A 79 -30.34 5.18 -3.73
C GLY A 79 -31.32 4.46 -4.66
N LEU A 80 -30.97 3.26 -5.13
CA LEU A 80 -31.76 2.53 -6.12
C LEU A 80 -32.70 1.54 -5.49
N SER A 81 -33.99 1.68 -5.78
CA SER A 81 -35.02 0.70 -5.43
C SER A 81 -36.03 0.56 -6.58
N ALA A 82 -36.60 -0.64 -6.71
CA ALA A 82 -37.59 -0.94 -7.72
C ALA A 82 -38.67 -1.89 -7.17
N PRO A 83 -39.95 -1.76 -7.56
CA PRO A 83 -40.96 -2.75 -7.25
C PRO A 83 -40.67 -4.05 -8.00
N ALA A 84 -40.83 -5.19 -7.33
CA ALA A 84 -40.66 -6.50 -7.94
C ALA A 84 -41.87 -6.80 -8.86
N ALA A 85 -41.57 -7.06 -10.13
CA ALA A 85 -42.58 -7.49 -11.11
C ALA A 85 -43.05 -8.93 -10.86
N ALA A 86 -44.12 -9.35 -11.52
CA ALA A 86 -44.63 -10.74 -11.48
C ALA A 86 -43.62 -11.74 -12.09
N GLY A 87 -42.67 -11.30 -12.89
CA GLY A 87 -41.57 -12.09 -13.44
C GLY A 87 -40.22 -11.67 -12.84
N ALA A 88 -39.24 -11.37 -13.71
CA ALA A 88 -37.97 -10.85 -13.29
C ALA A 88 -37.93 -9.33 -13.36
N THR A 89 -37.29 -8.69 -12.39
CA THR A 89 -37.05 -7.25 -12.32
C THR A 89 -35.60 -6.95 -12.63
N THR A 90 -35.37 -5.98 -13.51
CA THR A 90 -34.01 -5.48 -13.79
C THR A 90 -33.77 -4.19 -13.02
N ILE A 91 -32.69 -4.17 -12.25
CA ILE A 91 -32.16 -2.97 -11.59
C ILE A 91 -30.89 -2.60 -12.33
N ALA A 92 -30.81 -1.34 -12.78
CA ALA A 92 -29.68 -0.79 -13.50
C ALA A 92 -28.98 0.28 -12.64
N TRP A 93 -27.65 0.26 -12.60
CA TRP A 93 -26.86 1.20 -11.80
C TRP A 93 -25.67 1.71 -12.61
N SER A 94 -25.55 3.01 -12.71
CA SER A 94 -24.46 3.71 -13.40
C SER A 94 -23.21 3.92 -12.53
N GLY A 95 -23.09 3.27 -11.37
CA GLY A 95 -21.96 3.51 -10.47
C GLY A 95 -21.99 4.87 -9.77
N VAL A 96 -23.14 5.57 -9.79
CA VAL A 96 -23.32 6.83 -9.07
C VAL A 96 -24.02 6.57 -7.73
N THR A 97 -23.51 7.16 -6.66
CA THR A 97 -24.09 7.04 -5.32
C THR A 97 -25.35 7.87 -5.17
N ALA A 98 -26.15 7.64 -4.11
CA ALA A 98 -27.32 8.45 -3.78
C ALA A 98 -27.00 9.94 -3.56
N THR A 99 -25.74 10.27 -3.30
CA THR A 99 -25.26 11.66 -3.13
C THR A 99 -24.68 12.26 -4.41
N GLY A 100 -24.80 11.56 -5.55
CA GLY A 100 -24.34 12.03 -6.85
C GLY A 100 -22.84 11.83 -7.13
N HIS A 101 -22.11 11.13 -6.26
CA HIS A 101 -20.70 10.85 -6.50
C HIS A 101 -20.52 9.59 -7.32
N THR A 102 -19.70 9.65 -8.36
CA THR A 102 -19.27 8.47 -9.12
C THR A 102 -18.35 7.59 -8.26
N LEU A 103 -18.49 6.27 -8.35
CA LEU A 103 -17.59 5.35 -7.68
C LEU A 103 -16.14 5.56 -8.13
N ALA A 104 -15.22 5.45 -7.19
CA ALA A 104 -13.80 5.37 -7.52
C ALA A 104 -13.48 4.02 -8.19
N ASP A 105 -12.37 3.96 -8.93
CA ASP A 105 -11.88 2.69 -9.45
C ASP A 105 -11.60 1.71 -8.31
N GLY A 106 -11.95 0.46 -8.51
CA GLY A 106 -11.83 -0.58 -7.49
C GLY A 106 -12.85 -1.69 -7.64
N THR A 107 -12.84 -2.62 -6.70
CA THR A 107 -13.75 -3.76 -6.69
C THR A 107 -14.81 -3.57 -5.61
N TYR A 108 -16.05 -3.88 -5.97
CA TYR A 108 -17.23 -3.72 -5.14
C TYR A 108 -18.01 -5.02 -5.09
N GLN A 109 -18.69 -5.25 -3.98
CA GLN A 109 -19.71 -6.29 -3.92
C GLN A 109 -21.09 -5.68 -4.01
N VAL A 110 -21.92 -6.21 -4.89
CA VAL A 110 -23.25 -5.71 -5.19
C VAL A 110 -24.28 -6.81 -4.95
N THR A 111 -25.35 -6.48 -4.26
CA THR A 111 -26.45 -7.41 -3.99
C THR A 111 -27.79 -6.70 -4.10
N VAL A 112 -28.85 -7.50 -4.29
CA VAL A 112 -30.23 -7.02 -4.24
C VAL A 112 -30.91 -7.62 -3.03
N CYS A 113 -31.53 -6.76 -2.24
CA CYS A 113 -32.25 -7.11 -1.01
C CYS A 113 -33.71 -6.66 -1.09
N TYR A 114 -34.58 -7.28 -0.30
CA TYR A 114 -35.87 -6.66 0.02
C TYR A 114 -35.62 -5.42 0.88
N LYS A 115 -36.31 -4.32 0.60
CA LYS A 115 -36.11 -3.03 1.30
C LYS A 115 -36.34 -3.15 2.81
N ASP A 116 -37.26 -4.05 3.22
CA ASP A 116 -37.59 -4.28 4.62
C ASP A 116 -36.64 -5.22 5.35
N SER A 117 -35.62 -5.75 4.67
CA SER A 117 -34.61 -6.59 5.31
C SER A 117 -33.77 -5.77 6.25
N ARG A 118 -33.94 -6.00 7.56
CA ARG A 118 -33.16 -5.32 8.59
C ARG A 118 -31.74 -5.89 8.61
N PHE A 119 -30.75 -5.01 8.58
CA PHE A 119 -29.40 -5.38 8.97
C PHE A 119 -29.36 -5.70 10.45
N PRO A 120 -28.80 -6.83 10.88
CA PRO A 120 -28.12 -6.83 12.14
C PRO A 120 -26.93 -5.86 11.95
N GLN A 121 -26.99 -4.72 12.60
CA GLN A 121 -25.79 -3.85 12.71
C GLN A 121 -24.67 -4.75 13.22
N PRO A 122 -23.50 -4.83 12.56
CA PRO A 122 -22.38 -5.49 13.18
C PRO A 122 -22.17 -4.80 14.53
N PRO A 123 -21.96 -5.55 15.62
CA PRO A 123 -21.70 -4.94 16.91
C PRO A 123 -20.55 -3.98 16.71
N LEU A 124 -20.76 -2.69 16.98
CA LEU A 124 -19.70 -1.69 17.07
C LEU A 124 -18.79 -2.16 18.21
N VAL A 125 -17.75 -2.91 17.89
CA VAL A 125 -16.73 -3.27 18.86
C VAL A 125 -16.01 -1.96 19.21
N PRO A 126 -16.16 -1.45 20.43
CA PRO A 126 -15.49 -0.23 20.83
C PRO A 126 -13.99 -0.37 20.59
N PRO A 127 -13.29 0.66 20.09
CA PRO A 127 -11.86 0.59 19.82
C PRO A 127 -10.98 0.14 21.01
N ALA A 128 -11.49 0.27 22.23
CA ALA A 128 -10.79 -0.07 23.48
C ALA A 128 -10.67 -1.57 23.78
N GLN A 129 -11.36 -2.46 23.06
CA GLN A 129 -11.35 -3.91 23.35
C GLN A 129 -10.55 -4.74 22.33
N GLN A 130 -9.88 -4.10 21.39
CA GLN A 130 -9.01 -4.81 20.45
C GLN A 130 -7.65 -5.09 21.10
N ARG A 131 -7.54 -6.21 21.84
CA ARG A 131 -6.23 -6.72 22.30
C ARG A 131 -5.41 -7.17 21.08
N PRO A 132 -4.07 -6.94 21.08
CA PRO A 132 -3.17 -7.60 20.14
C PRO A 132 -3.34 -9.12 20.29
N GLY A 133 -3.69 -9.82 19.24
CA GLY A 133 -4.01 -11.26 19.27
C GLY A 133 -5.51 -11.60 19.32
N ALA A 134 -6.41 -10.69 19.74
CA ALA A 134 -7.86 -10.93 19.73
C ALA A 134 -8.54 -10.52 18.41
N ALA A 135 -7.79 -10.02 17.45
CA ALA A 135 -8.31 -9.57 16.15
C ALA A 135 -8.77 -10.70 15.21
N GLU A 136 -8.60 -11.96 15.62
CA GLU A 136 -9.05 -13.10 14.81
C GLU A 136 -10.56 -13.33 14.82
N ALA A 137 -11.28 -12.79 15.79
CA ALA A 137 -12.70 -13.11 15.97
C ALA A 137 -13.69 -12.12 15.35
N SER A 138 -13.27 -10.99 14.81
CA SER A 138 -14.18 -9.96 14.29
C SER A 138 -13.94 -9.53 12.85
N VAL A 139 -13.59 -10.45 11.96
CA VAL A 139 -13.97 -10.25 10.57
C VAL A 139 -15.48 -10.40 10.56
N SER A 140 -16.18 -9.26 10.61
CA SER A 140 -17.63 -9.23 10.47
C SER A 140 -18.00 -10.15 9.31
N SER A 141 -18.92 -11.08 9.58
CA SER A 141 -19.40 -12.01 8.54
C SER A 141 -19.68 -11.20 7.29
N PRO A 142 -19.31 -11.71 6.11
CA PRO A 142 -19.53 -11.01 4.85
C PRO A 142 -20.97 -10.49 4.79
N PRO A 143 -21.23 -9.28 4.27
CA PRO A 143 -22.55 -8.65 4.27
C PRO A 143 -23.65 -9.49 3.58
N TRP A 144 -23.28 -10.50 2.80
CA TRP A 144 -24.19 -11.38 2.08
C TRP A 144 -24.88 -12.48 2.91
N ARG A 145 -24.58 -12.64 4.18
CA ARG A 145 -25.36 -13.50 5.08
C ARG A 145 -26.65 -12.85 5.59
N LEU A 146 -27.07 -11.74 4.95
CA LEU A 146 -28.27 -11.02 5.32
C LEU A 146 -29.51 -11.78 4.87
N THR A 147 -30.43 -12.01 5.78
CA THR A 147 -31.77 -12.53 5.45
C THR A 147 -32.47 -11.55 4.51
N GLY A 148 -33.05 -12.04 3.42
CA GLY A 148 -33.78 -11.22 2.45
C GLY A 148 -32.92 -10.56 1.36
N CYS A 149 -31.64 -10.93 1.23
CA CYS A 149 -30.79 -10.55 0.11
C CYS A 149 -30.46 -11.76 -0.77
N LEU A 150 -29.85 -11.51 -1.95
CA LEU A 150 -29.29 -12.58 -2.78
C LEU A 150 -28.38 -13.48 -1.93
N ALA A 151 -28.46 -14.78 -2.13
CA ALA A 151 -27.65 -15.75 -1.39
C ALA A 151 -26.13 -15.53 -1.59
N LYS A 152 -25.75 -14.99 -2.76
CA LYS A 152 -24.37 -14.64 -3.10
C LYS A 152 -24.36 -13.25 -3.75
N PRO A 153 -23.57 -12.28 -3.25
CA PRO A 153 -23.41 -11.00 -3.92
C PRO A 153 -22.67 -11.20 -5.25
N GLN A 154 -22.78 -10.24 -6.10
CA GLN A 154 -22.04 -10.17 -7.36
C GLN A 154 -20.84 -9.24 -7.18
N VAL A 155 -19.76 -9.58 -7.83
CA VAL A 155 -18.57 -8.73 -7.86
C VAL A 155 -18.70 -7.79 -9.04
N LEU A 156 -18.46 -6.52 -8.78
CA LEU A 156 -18.41 -5.46 -9.77
C LEU A 156 -17.07 -4.75 -9.68
N ARG A 157 -16.35 -4.69 -10.79
CA ARG A 157 -15.15 -3.85 -10.92
C ARG A 157 -15.53 -2.53 -11.58
N VAL A 158 -15.09 -1.43 -10.99
CA VAL A 158 -15.11 -0.11 -11.61
C VAL A 158 -13.69 0.18 -12.10
N GLU A 159 -13.53 0.34 -13.41
CA GLU A 159 -12.23 0.56 -14.06
C GLU A 159 -12.45 1.41 -15.30
N ARG A 160 -12.10 2.70 -15.22
CA ARG A 160 -12.24 3.65 -16.34
C ARG A 160 -11.00 3.64 -17.21
N LEU A 161 -9.86 3.65 -16.56
CA LEU A 161 -8.56 3.61 -17.19
C LEU A 161 -7.60 2.85 -16.31
N ALA A 162 -6.89 1.89 -16.86
CA ALA A 162 -5.84 1.19 -16.16
C ALA A 162 -4.64 0.95 -17.08
N ALA A 163 -3.45 1.04 -16.51
CA ALA A 163 -2.23 0.69 -17.23
C ALA A 163 -1.21 0.06 -16.28
N PHE A 164 -0.40 -0.84 -16.81
CA PHE A 164 0.72 -1.40 -16.06
C PHE A 164 1.80 -1.91 -17.00
N VAL A 165 3.03 -1.92 -16.52
CA VAL A 165 4.14 -2.59 -17.17
C VAL A 165 4.12 -4.06 -16.76
N ASP A 166 3.94 -4.97 -17.71
CA ASP A 166 3.87 -6.43 -17.48
C ASP A 166 5.28 -7.01 -17.26
N SER A 167 5.98 -6.48 -16.27
CA SER A 167 7.32 -6.90 -15.86
C SER A 167 7.60 -6.45 -14.43
N THR A 168 8.37 -7.24 -13.71
CA THR A 168 8.85 -6.90 -12.36
C THR A 168 10.23 -6.25 -12.37
N GLY A 169 10.88 -6.16 -13.53
CA GLY A 169 12.24 -5.67 -13.69
C GLY A 169 12.33 -4.22 -14.16
N SER A 170 13.55 -3.76 -14.25
CA SER A 170 13.92 -2.46 -14.80
C SER A 170 14.30 -2.58 -16.28
N PHE A 171 14.29 -1.45 -16.99
CA PHE A 171 14.47 -1.41 -18.44
C PHE A 171 15.65 -0.53 -18.85
N MET A 172 16.28 -0.90 -19.96
CA MET A 172 17.31 -0.08 -20.58
C MET A 172 16.66 1.08 -21.37
N PRO A 173 17.27 2.27 -21.38
CA PRO A 173 16.97 3.31 -22.36
C PRO A 173 16.95 2.75 -23.79
N GLY A 174 16.07 3.28 -24.64
CA GLY A 174 15.90 2.80 -26.02
C GLY A 174 15.02 1.54 -26.15
N THR A 175 14.62 0.89 -25.07
CA THR A 175 13.75 -0.29 -25.11
C THR A 175 12.27 0.09 -25.05
N ARG A 176 11.42 -0.87 -25.39
CA ARG A 176 9.95 -0.73 -25.29
C ARG A 176 9.43 -1.67 -24.20
N PRO A 177 9.17 -1.16 -22.98
CA PRO A 177 8.55 -1.95 -21.92
C PRO A 177 7.19 -2.52 -22.36
N PRO A 178 6.80 -3.72 -21.88
CA PRO A 178 5.52 -4.33 -22.22
C PRO A 178 4.37 -3.63 -21.46
N LEU A 179 4.01 -2.42 -21.92
CA LEU A 179 2.93 -1.63 -21.34
C LEU A 179 1.58 -2.16 -21.81
N VAL A 180 0.78 -2.66 -20.87
CA VAL A 180 -0.63 -3.02 -21.05
C VAL A 180 -1.48 -1.82 -20.69
N VAL A 181 -2.42 -1.47 -21.54
CA VAL A 181 -3.38 -0.37 -21.35
C VAL A 181 -4.78 -0.91 -21.55
N SER A 182 -5.65 -0.66 -20.60
CA SER A 182 -7.09 -0.83 -20.70
C SER A 182 -7.72 0.55 -20.59
N ALA A 183 -8.32 1.02 -21.67
CA ALA A 183 -9.02 2.28 -21.71
C ALA A 183 -10.39 2.06 -22.34
N ASP A 184 -11.42 2.63 -21.72
CA ASP A 184 -12.76 2.58 -22.24
C ASP A 184 -13.00 3.76 -23.18
N GLY A 185 -13.55 3.51 -24.38
CA GLY A 185 -13.96 4.55 -25.32
C GLY A 185 -12.95 5.00 -26.36
N GLY A 186 -11.82 4.29 -26.54
CA GLY A 186 -10.93 4.57 -27.66
C GLY A 186 -9.44 4.41 -27.38
N GLU A 187 -8.62 4.92 -28.28
CA GLU A 187 -7.17 4.87 -28.16
C GLU A 187 -6.68 5.89 -27.11
N ALA A 188 -5.96 5.40 -26.11
CA ALA A 188 -5.38 6.25 -25.08
C ALA A 188 -4.05 6.87 -25.55
N ASN A 189 -3.83 8.12 -25.21
CA ASN A 189 -2.53 8.77 -25.36
C ASN A 189 -1.56 8.25 -24.29
N VAL A 190 -0.31 7.99 -24.66
CA VAL A 190 0.73 7.49 -23.76
C VAL A 190 1.93 8.40 -23.79
N GLN A 191 2.32 8.91 -22.65
CA GLN A 191 3.53 9.68 -22.45
C GLN A 191 4.38 9.04 -21.35
N LEU A 192 5.70 9.11 -21.46
CA LEU A 192 6.62 8.80 -20.36
C LEU A 192 6.92 10.08 -19.59
N GLU A 193 6.70 10.09 -18.30
CA GLU A 193 7.03 11.21 -17.42
C GLU A 193 8.20 10.85 -16.50
N GLU A 194 9.19 11.74 -16.46
CA GLU A 194 10.31 11.63 -15.54
C GLU A 194 9.88 12.10 -14.14
N ASP A 195 9.94 11.20 -13.16
CA ASP A 195 9.45 11.47 -11.79
C ASP A 195 10.13 12.68 -11.12
N CYS A 196 11.37 12.94 -11.47
CA CYS A 196 12.16 14.00 -10.85
C CYS A 196 11.94 15.40 -11.39
N SER A 197 11.70 15.55 -12.69
CA SER A 197 11.57 16.83 -13.38
C SER A 197 10.17 17.08 -13.93
N ALA A 198 9.31 16.07 -13.92
CA ALA A 198 8.02 16.03 -14.61
C ALA A 198 8.13 16.29 -16.13
N ARG A 199 9.33 16.09 -16.72
CA ARG A 199 9.53 16.16 -18.17
C ARG A 199 8.81 14.99 -18.82
N ARG A 200 8.08 15.25 -19.89
CA ARG A 200 7.31 14.25 -20.63
C ARG A 200 7.91 13.96 -21.99
N PHE A 201 7.80 12.71 -22.42
CA PHE A 201 8.22 12.19 -23.72
C PHE A 201 7.05 11.41 -24.32
N ASP A 202 6.79 11.57 -25.60
CA ASP A 202 5.68 10.87 -26.25
C ASP A 202 5.99 9.39 -26.53
N GLY A 203 4.96 8.56 -26.37
CA GLY A 203 4.96 7.16 -26.78
C GLY A 203 5.38 6.15 -25.71
N ARG A 204 5.45 4.89 -26.16
CA ARG A 204 5.67 3.71 -25.31
C ARG A 204 7.13 3.22 -25.30
N THR A 205 7.99 3.85 -26.09
CA THR A 205 9.42 3.50 -26.16
C THR A 205 10.21 4.45 -25.27
N LEU A 206 11.06 3.92 -24.43
CA LEU A 206 11.96 4.73 -23.62
C LEU A 206 12.94 5.49 -24.53
N PRO A 207 13.11 6.79 -24.39
CA PRO A 207 14.17 7.53 -25.09
C PRO A 207 15.54 6.89 -24.88
N ALA A 208 16.40 6.96 -25.89
CA ALA A 208 17.75 6.37 -25.81
C ALA A 208 18.65 7.03 -24.77
N GLN A 209 18.35 8.27 -24.39
CA GLN A 209 19.13 9.05 -23.42
C GLN A 209 18.23 9.41 -22.23
N LEU A 210 18.07 8.44 -21.32
CA LEU A 210 17.40 8.65 -20.04
C LEU A 210 18.39 8.42 -18.91
N ASP A 211 18.27 9.23 -17.87
CA ASP A 211 18.97 9.01 -16.60
C ASP A 211 18.34 7.82 -15.86
N PRO A 212 19.14 7.06 -15.08
CA PRO A 212 18.61 5.96 -14.28
C PRO A 212 17.70 6.48 -13.17
N GLY A 213 16.54 5.87 -12.98
CA GLY A 213 15.58 6.31 -11.97
C GLY A 213 14.19 5.74 -12.13
N LEU A 214 13.25 6.35 -11.43
CA LEU A 214 11.83 6.05 -11.53
C LEU A 214 11.16 6.99 -12.53
N TYR A 215 10.36 6.41 -13.40
CA TYR A 215 9.55 7.07 -14.41
C TYR A 215 8.12 6.54 -14.33
N HIS A 216 7.19 7.22 -14.98
CA HIS A 216 5.81 6.76 -15.10
C HIS A 216 5.34 6.86 -16.55
N PHE A 217 4.73 5.80 -17.08
CA PHE A 217 3.86 5.97 -18.22
C PHE A 217 2.58 6.65 -17.75
N VAL A 218 2.35 7.85 -18.23
CA VAL A 218 1.11 8.60 -18.06
C VAL A 218 0.22 8.26 -19.24
N VAL A 219 -0.86 7.58 -18.94
CA VAL A 219 -1.84 7.15 -19.94
C VAL A 219 -3.07 8.02 -19.76
N THR A 220 -3.50 8.70 -20.83
CA THR A 220 -4.66 9.58 -20.80
C THR A 220 -5.69 9.06 -21.79
N ASP A 221 -6.90 8.81 -21.32
CA ASP A 221 -8.00 8.38 -22.17
C ASP A 221 -8.65 9.55 -22.94
N PRO A 222 -9.58 9.29 -23.88
CA PRO A 222 -10.29 10.36 -24.59
C PRO A 222 -11.15 11.25 -23.70
N ALA A 223 -11.53 10.82 -22.50
CA ALA A 223 -12.27 11.62 -21.53
C ALA A 223 -11.36 12.56 -20.73
N GLY A 224 -10.03 12.38 -20.80
CA GLY A 224 -9.03 13.15 -20.06
C GLY A 224 -8.66 12.57 -18.71
N ASP A 225 -9.12 11.37 -18.38
CA ASP A 225 -8.68 10.66 -17.17
C ASP A 225 -7.22 10.20 -17.33
N GLU A 226 -6.40 10.35 -16.31
CA GLU A 226 -4.99 9.95 -16.30
C GLU A 226 -4.74 8.74 -15.39
N PHE A 227 -3.94 7.79 -15.87
CA PHE A 227 -3.39 6.68 -15.07
C PHE A 227 -1.87 6.67 -15.16
N ARG A 228 -1.19 6.38 -14.04
CA ARG A 228 0.27 6.36 -13.93
C ARG A 228 0.78 4.96 -13.67
N ALA A 229 1.51 4.38 -14.62
CA ALA A 229 2.15 3.08 -14.50
C ALA A 229 3.66 3.26 -14.29
N PRO A 230 4.25 2.84 -13.14
CA PRO A 230 5.66 3.04 -12.89
C PRO A 230 6.53 2.17 -13.77
N VAL A 231 7.68 2.69 -14.12
CA VAL A 231 8.75 1.98 -14.84
C VAL A 231 10.11 2.40 -14.28
N VAL A 232 10.94 1.44 -13.94
CA VAL A 232 12.30 1.68 -13.45
C VAL A 232 13.25 1.63 -14.64
N VAL A 233 14.05 2.68 -14.81
CA VAL A 233 15.01 2.80 -15.91
C VAL A 233 16.44 2.61 -15.38
N ARG A 234 17.20 1.71 -16.02
CA ARG A 234 18.61 1.43 -15.72
C ARG A 234 19.54 2.46 -16.32
N ASN A 235 20.77 2.46 -15.80
CA ASN A 235 21.86 3.14 -16.47
C ASN A 235 22.29 2.36 -17.73
N ALA A 236 22.34 3.02 -18.88
CA ALA A 236 22.79 2.43 -20.12
C ALA A 236 24.31 2.40 -20.28
N GLY A 237 25.04 3.19 -19.50
CA GLY A 237 26.48 3.36 -19.65
C GLY A 237 27.32 2.17 -19.17
N PHE A 238 26.73 1.23 -18.41
CA PHE A 238 27.41 0.05 -17.89
C PHE A 238 26.45 -1.06 -17.47
N PRO A 239 26.89 -2.33 -17.51
CA PRO A 239 26.08 -3.47 -17.09
C PRO A 239 25.93 -3.54 -15.57
N LEU A 240 24.88 -4.22 -15.09
CA LEU A 240 24.58 -4.38 -13.66
C LEU A 240 25.70 -5.08 -12.88
N ASP A 241 26.39 -6.03 -13.51
CA ASP A 241 27.44 -6.83 -12.89
C ASP A 241 28.82 -6.18 -12.94
N ARG A 242 28.97 -5.05 -13.67
CA ARG A 242 30.25 -4.37 -13.87
C ARG A 242 30.13 -2.84 -13.78
N PRO A 243 29.59 -2.29 -12.68
CA PRO A 243 29.52 -0.85 -12.51
C PRO A 243 30.93 -0.24 -12.35
N PRO A 244 31.14 1.00 -12.80
CA PRO A 244 32.33 1.77 -12.45
C PRO A 244 32.46 1.96 -10.94
N ALA A 245 33.67 2.17 -10.45
CA ALA A 245 33.91 2.46 -9.03
C ALA A 245 33.12 3.71 -8.58
N GLY A 246 32.59 3.69 -7.38
CA GLY A 246 31.78 4.77 -6.81
C GLY A 246 30.32 4.80 -7.31
N THR A 247 29.87 3.78 -8.06
CA THR A 247 28.46 3.67 -8.46
C THR A 247 27.60 3.28 -7.26
N VAL A 248 26.46 3.95 -7.10
CA VAL A 248 25.43 3.64 -6.09
C VAL A 248 24.29 2.86 -6.75
N LEU A 249 23.84 1.79 -6.12
CA LEU A 249 22.67 1.02 -6.54
C LEU A 249 21.43 1.54 -5.80
N VAL A 250 20.46 2.03 -6.54
CA VAL A 250 19.15 2.43 -6.03
C VAL A 250 18.17 1.31 -6.29
N VAL A 251 17.49 0.85 -5.23
CA VAL A 251 16.58 -0.30 -5.29
C VAL A 251 15.16 0.14 -4.95
N TRP A 252 14.27 0.04 -5.91
CA TRP A 252 12.87 0.44 -5.74
C TRP A 252 12.03 -0.72 -5.18
N PRO A 253 11.13 -0.47 -4.21
CA PRO A 253 10.44 -1.50 -3.43
C PRO A 253 9.20 -2.05 -4.17
N TYR A 254 9.41 -2.71 -5.29
CA TYR A 254 8.32 -3.24 -6.12
C TYR A 254 7.45 -4.27 -5.37
N LEU A 255 8.06 -5.12 -4.55
CA LEU A 255 7.33 -6.10 -3.73
C LEU A 255 6.38 -5.42 -2.76
N THR A 256 6.81 -4.34 -2.11
CA THR A 256 5.96 -3.58 -1.19
C THR A 256 4.84 -2.87 -1.94
N TRP A 257 5.09 -2.28 -3.11
CA TRP A 257 4.02 -1.70 -3.93
C TRP A 257 2.95 -2.73 -4.28
N ARG A 258 3.34 -3.97 -4.58
CA ARG A 258 2.40 -5.06 -4.86
C ARG A 258 1.66 -5.52 -3.61
N ALA A 259 2.34 -5.65 -2.50
CA ALA A 259 1.75 -6.06 -1.22
C ALA A 259 0.66 -5.10 -0.72
N TYR A 260 0.80 -3.82 -0.99
CA TYR A 260 -0.16 -2.79 -0.61
C TYR A 260 -1.21 -2.49 -1.68
N ASN A 261 -1.07 -3.05 -2.88
CA ASN A 261 -1.92 -2.75 -4.02
C ASN A 261 -3.38 -3.18 -3.79
N ALA A 262 -4.32 -2.28 -4.05
CA ALA A 262 -5.75 -2.56 -3.90
C ALA A 262 -6.37 -3.30 -5.09
N TYR A 263 -5.58 -3.77 -6.05
CA TYR A 263 -6.07 -4.49 -7.21
C TYR A 263 -6.53 -5.91 -6.82
N ASP A 264 -7.73 -6.27 -7.25
CA ASP A 264 -8.31 -7.60 -7.09
C ASP A 264 -8.10 -8.38 -8.39
N SER A 265 -7.04 -9.18 -8.46
CA SER A 265 -6.65 -9.89 -9.68
C SER A 265 -7.50 -11.12 -9.95
N ASN A 266 -8.06 -11.74 -8.91
CA ASN A 266 -8.89 -12.96 -8.99
C ASN A 266 -10.40 -12.66 -9.07
N VAL A 267 -10.78 -11.38 -8.98
CA VAL A 267 -12.17 -10.90 -9.07
C VAL A 267 -13.10 -11.55 -8.03
N ASP A 268 -12.61 -11.73 -6.80
CA ASP A 268 -13.42 -12.26 -5.70
C ASP A 268 -14.10 -11.19 -4.84
N GLY A 269 -13.85 -9.91 -5.14
CA GLY A 269 -14.40 -8.75 -4.44
C GLY A 269 -13.54 -8.27 -3.28
N ILE A 270 -12.39 -8.89 -3.06
CA ILE A 270 -11.45 -8.54 -1.99
C ILE A 270 -10.12 -8.16 -2.65
N PRO A 271 -9.57 -6.97 -2.36
CA PRO A 271 -8.25 -6.60 -2.86
C PRO A 271 -7.16 -7.62 -2.50
N ASP A 272 -6.28 -7.92 -3.44
CA ASP A 272 -5.10 -8.78 -3.23
C ASP A 272 -4.03 -8.04 -2.41
N SER A 273 -4.41 -7.44 -1.30
CA SER A 273 -3.55 -6.58 -0.50
C SER A 273 -3.34 -7.15 0.90
N TRP A 274 -2.10 -7.37 1.28
CA TRP A 274 -1.79 -7.79 2.65
C TRP A 274 -2.09 -6.70 3.68
N TYR A 275 -2.01 -5.45 3.28
CA TYR A 275 -2.37 -4.33 4.13
C TYR A 275 -3.88 -4.24 4.37
N GLN A 276 -4.68 -4.44 3.32
CA GLN A 276 -6.14 -4.34 3.41
C GLN A 276 -6.79 -5.64 3.88
N PHE A 277 -6.21 -6.79 3.51
CA PHE A 277 -6.73 -8.10 3.87
C PHE A 277 -5.59 -9.08 4.22
N TRP A 278 -5.15 -9.05 5.46
CA TRP A 278 -4.02 -9.82 5.97
C TRP A 278 -4.15 -11.35 5.87
N ARG A 279 -5.36 -11.89 5.62
CA ARG A 279 -5.57 -13.32 5.34
C ARG A 279 -5.22 -13.73 3.92
N GLN A 280 -5.04 -12.77 3.03
CA GLN A 280 -4.55 -13.02 1.70
C GLN A 280 -3.09 -13.47 1.78
N ARG A 281 -2.82 -14.70 1.35
CA ARG A 281 -1.45 -15.23 1.36
C ARG A 281 -0.67 -14.90 0.09
N ARG A 282 -1.39 -14.60 -0.99
CA ARG A 282 -0.81 -14.31 -2.30
C ARG A 282 -1.29 -12.96 -2.81
N VAL A 283 -0.37 -12.21 -3.41
CA VAL A 283 -0.67 -11.00 -4.17
C VAL A 283 -0.11 -11.13 -5.57
N SER A 284 -0.80 -10.54 -6.56
CA SER A 284 -0.35 -10.60 -7.94
C SER A 284 0.85 -9.68 -8.18
N LEU A 285 1.85 -10.17 -8.93
CA LEU A 285 2.94 -9.36 -9.47
C LEU A 285 2.52 -8.57 -10.72
N LYS A 286 1.35 -8.87 -11.28
CA LYS A 286 0.82 -8.27 -12.50
C LYS A 286 -0.42 -7.42 -12.23
N GLY A 287 -0.76 -6.59 -13.19
CA GLY A 287 -1.92 -5.71 -13.13
C GLY A 287 -1.59 -4.29 -12.69
N PRO A 288 -2.56 -3.37 -12.78
CA PRO A 288 -2.38 -1.98 -12.43
C PRO A 288 -2.05 -1.80 -10.95
N LEU A 289 -1.22 -0.82 -10.63
CA LEU A 289 -0.99 -0.39 -9.26
C LEU A 289 -2.03 0.68 -8.90
N LEU A 290 -3.08 0.24 -8.22
CA LEU A 290 -4.16 1.09 -7.78
C LEU A 290 -3.82 1.80 -6.46
N ARG A 291 -4.76 2.61 -6.00
CA ARG A 291 -4.65 3.38 -4.77
C ARG A 291 -4.31 2.48 -3.57
N GLY A 292 -3.40 2.95 -2.71
CA GLY A 292 -2.95 2.26 -1.50
C GLY A 292 -1.58 1.58 -1.63
N GLY A 293 -1.13 1.22 -2.85
CA GLY A 293 0.20 0.68 -3.10
C GLY A 293 1.22 1.79 -3.41
N LEU A 294 1.35 2.10 -4.70
CA LEU A 294 2.36 3.04 -5.17
C LEU A 294 2.10 4.49 -4.75
N GLU A 295 0.84 4.97 -4.72
CA GLU A 295 0.58 6.41 -4.53
C GLU A 295 1.10 6.98 -3.22
N ASP A 296 0.95 6.25 -2.12
CA ASP A 296 1.42 6.73 -0.82
C ASP A 296 2.93 6.57 -0.70
N ASP A 297 3.48 5.45 -1.15
CA ASP A 297 4.91 5.19 -1.19
C ASP A 297 5.62 6.11 -2.18
N HIS A 298 5.05 6.33 -3.36
CA HIS A 298 5.58 7.27 -4.34
C HIS A 298 5.62 8.68 -3.77
N ARG A 299 4.54 9.16 -3.11
CA ARG A 299 4.54 10.46 -2.45
C ARG A 299 5.59 10.59 -1.36
N ALA A 300 5.91 9.49 -0.67
CA ALA A 300 6.99 9.48 0.32
C ALA A 300 8.37 9.48 -0.34
N ALA A 301 8.57 8.73 -1.43
CA ALA A 301 9.85 8.59 -2.13
C ALA A 301 10.13 9.70 -3.15
N ALA A 302 9.13 10.41 -3.68
CA ALA A 302 9.28 11.45 -4.70
C ALA A 302 10.28 12.58 -4.32
N PRO A 303 10.42 13.02 -3.06
CA PRO A 303 11.48 13.95 -2.70
C PRO A 303 12.90 13.41 -2.92
N PHE A 304 13.08 12.07 -2.76
CA PHE A 304 14.35 11.42 -3.08
C PHE A 304 14.59 11.39 -4.59
N SER A 305 13.60 11.05 -5.42
CA SER A 305 13.74 11.09 -6.88
C SER A 305 14.18 12.49 -7.35
N ARG A 306 13.52 13.53 -6.86
CA ARG A 306 13.91 14.93 -7.17
C ARG A 306 15.31 15.30 -6.70
N TRP A 307 15.74 14.81 -5.56
CA TRP A 307 17.10 14.99 -5.07
C TRP A 307 18.11 14.22 -5.93
N LEU A 308 17.78 12.97 -6.31
CA LEU A 308 18.63 12.06 -7.07
C LEU A 308 19.01 12.63 -8.45
N CYS A 309 18.05 13.22 -9.16
CA CYS A 309 18.27 13.85 -10.46
C CYS A 309 19.41 14.87 -10.51
N ALA A 310 19.73 15.49 -9.40
CA ALA A 310 20.82 16.46 -9.33
C ALA A 310 22.21 15.82 -9.10
N ARG A 311 22.33 14.49 -9.06
CA ARG A 311 23.56 13.79 -8.59
C ARG A 311 24.42 13.17 -9.68
N GLY A 312 23.92 13.06 -10.91
CA GLY A 312 24.74 12.65 -12.06
C GLY A 312 24.84 11.14 -12.29
N PRO A 313 25.72 10.69 -13.21
CA PRO A 313 25.59 9.41 -13.89
C PRO A 313 26.05 8.16 -13.11
N ARG A 314 26.63 8.30 -11.89
CA ARG A 314 27.12 7.15 -11.12
C ARG A 314 26.03 6.49 -10.29
N ILE A 315 24.89 6.27 -10.91
CA ILE A 315 23.73 5.63 -10.31
C ILE A 315 23.32 4.47 -11.20
N GLN A 316 22.96 3.35 -10.58
CA GLN A 316 22.22 2.26 -11.20
C GLN A 316 20.87 2.13 -10.51
N SER A 317 19.83 1.82 -11.23
CA SER A 317 18.46 1.76 -10.71
C SER A 317 17.81 0.43 -11.10
N ILE A 318 17.31 -0.32 -10.11
CA ILE A 318 16.65 -1.63 -10.28
C ILE A 318 15.47 -1.78 -9.33
N THR A 319 14.69 -2.85 -9.48
CA THR A 319 13.70 -3.29 -8.50
C THR A 319 14.30 -4.23 -7.45
N ASP A 320 13.64 -4.39 -6.32
CA ASP A 320 14.00 -5.36 -5.29
C ASP A 320 13.86 -6.82 -5.76
N VAL A 321 12.99 -7.10 -6.74
CA VAL A 321 12.89 -8.41 -7.40
C VAL A 321 14.17 -8.74 -8.17
N GLU A 322 14.75 -7.77 -8.88
CA GLU A 322 16.02 -7.95 -9.61
C GLU A 322 17.20 -8.07 -8.67
N LEU A 323 17.21 -7.32 -7.56
CA LEU A 323 18.26 -7.39 -6.55
C LEU A 323 18.47 -8.83 -6.05
N ALA A 324 17.37 -9.55 -5.84
CA ALA A 324 17.39 -10.95 -5.40
C ALA A 324 18.10 -11.91 -6.38
N SER A 325 18.32 -11.47 -7.62
CA SER A 325 18.96 -12.25 -8.69
C SER A 325 20.39 -11.81 -8.98
N LEU A 326 20.88 -10.75 -8.33
CA LEU A 326 22.25 -10.29 -8.53
C LEU A 326 23.25 -11.25 -7.87
N PRO A 327 24.36 -11.60 -8.56
CA PRO A 327 25.44 -12.35 -7.94
C PRO A 327 26.16 -11.50 -6.87
N PRO A 328 26.63 -12.10 -5.78
CA PRO A 328 27.31 -11.37 -4.70
C PRO A 328 28.52 -10.55 -5.18
N GLU A 329 29.25 -11.04 -6.18
CA GLU A 329 30.43 -10.38 -6.75
C GLU A 329 30.05 -9.07 -7.46
N ALA A 330 28.88 -9.03 -8.10
CA ALA A 330 28.38 -7.82 -8.74
C ALA A 330 28.02 -6.77 -7.68
N LEU A 331 27.36 -7.19 -6.60
CA LEU A 331 26.94 -6.27 -5.55
C LEU A 331 28.12 -5.60 -4.85
N ARG A 332 29.24 -6.35 -4.63
CA ARG A 332 30.48 -5.81 -4.02
C ARG A 332 31.12 -4.67 -4.81
N ARG A 333 30.78 -4.49 -6.07
CA ARG A 333 31.31 -3.41 -6.92
C ARG A 333 30.59 -2.08 -6.72
N TYR A 334 29.42 -2.10 -6.08
CA TYR A 334 28.71 -0.88 -5.76
C TYR A 334 29.25 -0.25 -4.48
N ALA A 335 29.39 1.08 -4.48
CA ALA A 335 29.83 1.82 -3.32
C ALA A 335 28.78 1.81 -2.18
N ALA A 336 27.50 1.83 -2.54
CA ALA A 336 26.40 1.71 -1.62
C ALA A 336 25.17 1.10 -2.30
N VAL A 337 24.25 0.54 -1.49
CA VAL A 337 22.90 0.15 -1.89
C VAL A 337 21.91 1.02 -1.12
N VAL A 338 21.02 1.70 -1.83
CA VAL A 338 20.06 2.67 -1.28
C VAL A 338 18.64 2.22 -1.55
N PHE A 339 17.83 2.17 -0.50
CA PHE A 339 16.40 1.87 -0.54
C PHE A 339 15.62 3.16 -0.26
N PRO A 340 15.10 3.85 -1.29
CA PRO A 340 14.44 5.16 -1.13
C PRO A 340 12.99 5.07 -0.71
N GLY A 341 12.38 3.89 -0.83
CA GLY A 341 10.97 3.63 -0.56
C GLY A 341 10.76 2.69 0.63
N HIS A 342 9.51 2.45 0.95
CA HIS A 342 9.06 1.54 1.98
C HIS A 342 9.35 0.09 1.54
N THR A 343 10.41 -0.51 2.07
CA THR A 343 10.92 -1.84 1.67
C THR A 343 10.57 -2.88 2.73
N GLU A 344 9.28 -3.08 2.96
CA GLU A 344 8.78 -3.95 4.04
C GLU A 344 8.93 -5.44 3.70
N TYR A 345 8.70 -5.81 2.43
CA TYR A 345 8.66 -7.21 2.00
C TYR A 345 9.93 -7.60 1.26
N TYR A 346 10.50 -8.77 1.59
CA TYR A 346 11.75 -9.22 1.02
C TYR A 346 11.84 -10.75 0.88
N GLU A 347 12.60 -11.23 -0.09
CA GLU A 347 12.97 -12.64 -0.17
C GLU A 347 14.17 -12.95 0.76
N PRO A 348 14.21 -14.11 1.45
CA PRO A 348 15.30 -14.48 2.33
C PRO A 348 16.69 -14.37 1.67
N LYS A 349 16.79 -14.74 0.39
CA LYS A 349 18.05 -14.63 -0.38
C LYS A 349 18.54 -13.19 -0.52
N THR A 350 17.62 -12.21 -0.63
CA THR A 350 17.94 -10.78 -0.68
C THR A 350 18.53 -10.31 0.64
N TYR A 351 17.95 -10.70 1.75
CA TYR A 351 18.48 -10.40 3.08
C TYR A 351 19.90 -10.97 3.25
N ASP A 352 20.10 -12.23 2.91
CA ASP A 352 21.40 -12.90 3.06
C ASP A 352 22.46 -12.28 2.13
N LEU A 353 22.07 -11.87 0.91
CA LEU A 353 22.93 -11.15 -0.03
C LEU A 353 23.38 -9.80 0.54
N LEU A 354 22.46 -9.00 1.07
CA LEU A 354 22.74 -7.68 1.64
C LEU A 354 23.56 -7.78 2.92
N ARG A 355 23.29 -8.79 3.77
CA ARG A 355 24.09 -9.06 4.97
C ARG A 355 25.55 -9.36 4.61
N ARG A 356 25.79 -10.26 3.64
CA ARG A 356 27.15 -10.56 3.16
C ARG A 356 27.82 -9.33 2.56
N TYR A 357 27.12 -8.58 1.72
CA TYR A 357 27.62 -7.34 1.14
C TYR A 357 28.07 -6.36 2.23
N ARG A 358 27.25 -6.12 3.24
CA ARG A 358 27.55 -5.25 4.38
C ARG A 358 28.76 -5.80 5.16
N ASP A 359 28.74 -7.07 5.54
CA ASP A 359 29.78 -7.68 6.38
C ASP A 359 31.14 -7.66 5.67
N ASP A 360 31.17 -7.68 4.34
CA ASP A 360 32.34 -7.55 3.49
C ASP A 360 32.82 -6.09 3.28
N GLY A 361 32.16 -5.10 3.86
CA GLY A 361 32.54 -3.68 3.78
C GLY A 361 31.60 -2.81 2.95
N GLY A 362 30.51 -3.38 2.46
CA GLY A 362 29.45 -2.64 1.74
C GLY A 362 28.67 -1.68 2.64
N ARG A 363 27.98 -0.77 2.01
CA ARG A 363 27.24 0.30 2.67
C ARG A 363 25.76 0.25 2.31
N LEU A 364 24.87 0.23 3.32
CA LEU A 364 23.44 0.17 3.14
C LEU A 364 22.78 1.46 3.63
N VAL A 365 21.78 1.95 2.88
CA VAL A 365 21.01 3.14 3.24
C VAL A 365 19.53 2.84 3.11
N PHE A 366 18.77 2.98 4.21
CA PHE A 366 17.32 2.84 4.27
C PHE A 366 16.69 4.18 4.59
N LEU A 367 15.90 4.74 3.67
CA LEU A 367 15.40 6.11 3.75
C LEU A 367 13.93 6.23 4.19
N LEU A 368 13.27 5.13 4.50
CA LEU A 368 11.93 5.10 5.10
C LEU A 368 11.89 4.12 6.26
N ALA A 369 10.73 4.00 6.91
CA ALA A 369 10.52 3.05 8.00
C ALA A 369 10.30 1.62 7.51
N ASN A 370 10.34 0.69 8.46
CA ASN A 370 9.92 -0.70 8.32
C ASN A 370 10.75 -1.50 7.28
N PRO A 371 12.10 -1.37 7.28
CA PRO A 371 12.92 -2.08 6.31
C PRO A 371 12.95 -3.57 6.62
N PHE A 372 12.65 -4.42 5.62
CA PHE A 372 12.81 -5.88 5.71
C PHE A 372 12.00 -6.54 6.84
N TYR A 373 10.76 -6.07 7.04
CA TYR A 373 9.91 -6.53 8.13
C TYR A 373 9.27 -7.90 7.90
N ARG A 374 8.93 -8.26 6.63
CA ARG A 374 8.21 -9.49 6.30
C ARG A 374 8.89 -10.29 5.19
N GLN A 375 9.00 -11.60 5.41
CA GLN A 375 9.54 -12.51 4.41
C GLN A 375 8.48 -12.95 3.41
N VAL A 376 8.90 -12.98 2.14
CA VAL A 376 8.05 -13.41 1.02
C VAL A 376 8.81 -14.36 0.11
N ARG A 377 8.06 -15.06 -0.73
CA ARG A 377 8.57 -15.86 -1.83
C ARG A 377 7.96 -15.35 -3.14
N VAL A 378 8.80 -15.01 -4.09
CA VAL A 378 8.36 -14.73 -5.46
C VAL A 378 8.11 -16.05 -6.17
N ASP A 379 6.91 -16.23 -6.72
CA ASP A 379 6.50 -17.35 -7.55
C ASP A 379 6.35 -16.88 -9.01
N PRO A 380 7.38 -17.01 -9.84
CA PRO A 380 7.33 -16.55 -11.22
C PRO A 380 6.37 -17.39 -12.09
N THR A 381 6.09 -18.64 -11.72
CA THR A 381 5.18 -19.52 -12.45
C THR A 381 3.74 -19.00 -12.40
N HIS A 382 3.34 -18.47 -11.25
CA HIS A 382 2.01 -17.92 -11.04
C HIS A 382 1.97 -16.38 -11.08
N ASN A 383 3.09 -15.73 -11.38
CA ASN A 383 3.23 -14.26 -11.33
C ASN A 383 2.71 -13.68 -10.00
N ALA A 384 3.10 -14.28 -8.90
CA ALA A 384 2.60 -13.95 -7.57
C ALA A 384 3.73 -13.80 -6.55
N VAL A 385 3.43 -13.09 -5.48
CA VAL A 385 4.22 -13.06 -4.25
C VAL A 385 3.43 -13.75 -3.16
N GLU A 386 4.05 -14.65 -2.44
CA GLU A 386 3.45 -15.37 -1.32
C GLU A 386 4.13 -14.96 -0.02
N MET A 387 3.35 -14.62 0.99
CA MET A 387 3.87 -14.40 2.33
C MET A 387 4.21 -15.74 2.97
N THR A 388 5.49 -15.94 3.28
CA THR A 388 5.98 -17.23 3.79
C THR A 388 6.01 -17.29 5.30
N ASP A 389 6.03 -16.13 5.97
CA ASP A 389 6.13 -16.12 7.41
C ASP A 389 5.46 -14.90 8.06
N TYR A 390 4.61 -15.17 9.04
CA TYR A 390 4.04 -14.17 9.93
C TYR A 390 4.84 -14.00 11.22
N ASP A 391 5.61 -15.01 11.65
CA ASP A 391 6.20 -15.05 12.99
C ASP A 391 7.65 -15.55 13.08
N ALA A 392 8.16 -16.30 12.10
CA ALA A 392 9.50 -16.89 12.21
C ALA A 392 10.53 -16.03 11.44
N ARG A 393 11.18 -15.15 12.12
CA ARG A 393 12.27 -14.35 11.57
C ARG A 393 13.57 -15.16 11.33
N GLU A 394 13.56 -16.48 11.54
CA GLU A 394 14.64 -17.45 11.29
C GLU A 394 16.07 -16.84 11.30
N GLY A 395 16.41 -16.01 12.31
CA GLY A 395 17.69 -15.31 12.40
C GLY A 395 17.88 -14.14 11.42
N ARG A 396 16.83 -13.74 10.67
CA ARG A 396 16.84 -12.60 9.75
C ARG A 396 16.07 -11.44 10.37
N SER A 397 16.72 -10.69 11.25
CA SER A 397 16.13 -9.52 11.91
C SER A 397 16.39 -8.25 11.10
N ASP A 398 15.32 -7.43 10.93
CA ASP A 398 15.41 -6.05 10.45
C ASP A 398 16.44 -5.24 11.27
N PHE A 399 16.39 -5.34 12.61
CA PHE A 399 17.37 -4.72 13.51
C PHE A 399 18.82 -5.12 13.19
N ALA A 400 19.05 -6.40 12.94
CA ALA A 400 20.40 -6.88 12.65
C ALA A 400 20.92 -6.42 11.27
N LEU A 401 20.04 -6.23 10.27
CA LEU A 401 20.44 -5.79 8.94
C LEU A 401 20.47 -4.27 8.82
N ALA A 402 19.37 -3.61 9.17
CA ALA A 402 19.15 -2.18 8.97
C ALA A 402 19.55 -1.32 10.18
N GLY A 403 19.84 -1.93 11.33
CA GLY A 403 20.13 -1.23 12.59
C GLY A 403 18.89 -0.68 13.29
N VAL A 404 17.72 -0.82 12.68
CA VAL A 404 16.41 -0.43 13.21
C VAL A 404 15.38 -1.47 12.84
N GLY A 405 14.28 -1.53 13.58
CA GLY A 405 13.12 -2.36 13.25
C GLY A 405 11.83 -1.72 13.73
N TYR A 406 10.72 -2.25 13.21
CA TYR A 406 9.39 -1.72 13.40
C TYR A 406 9.01 -1.54 14.87
N ASP A 407 8.55 -0.33 15.23
CA ASP A 407 8.07 0.02 16.57
C ASP A 407 6.56 0.38 16.58
N GLY A 408 6.09 1.05 15.54
CA GLY A 408 4.67 1.35 15.43
C GLY A 408 4.28 2.15 14.20
N CYS A 409 2.98 2.13 13.87
CA CYS A 409 2.45 2.84 12.72
C CYS A 409 1.19 3.65 12.98
N CYS A 410 0.79 4.30 11.90
CA CYS A 410 -0.55 4.88 11.73
C CYS A 410 -0.79 6.10 12.62
N PHE A 411 0.28 6.86 12.92
CA PHE A 411 0.19 8.09 13.69
C PHE A 411 -0.29 9.23 12.79
N PRO A 412 -1.42 9.90 13.14
CA PRO A 412 -1.84 11.08 12.41
C PRO A 412 -0.79 12.19 12.53
N ARG A 413 -0.62 12.99 11.48
CA ARG A 413 0.33 14.14 11.46
C ARG A 413 0.20 15.06 12.68
N ALA A 414 -0.99 15.18 13.25
CA ALA A 414 -1.23 15.95 14.48
C ALA A 414 -0.49 15.41 15.70
N ARG A 415 0.05 14.18 15.63
CA ARG A 415 0.87 13.55 16.67
C ARG A 415 2.34 13.42 16.29
N ALA A 416 2.75 14.03 15.17
CA ALA A 416 4.15 14.08 14.78
C ALA A 416 4.98 14.76 15.88
N SER A 417 6.16 14.20 16.14
CA SER A 417 7.12 14.73 17.10
C SER A 417 8.34 15.27 16.37
N ARG A 418 9.10 16.14 17.03
CA ARG A 418 10.36 16.63 16.49
C ARG A 418 11.49 15.67 16.84
N TYR A 419 12.41 15.50 15.92
CA TYR A 419 13.69 14.88 16.23
C TYR A 419 14.48 15.74 17.20
N VAL A 420 15.14 15.10 18.15
CA VAL A 420 16.17 15.69 19.01
C VAL A 420 17.51 15.06 18.64
N ALA A 421 18.46 15.86 18.25
CA ALA A 421 19.81 15.39 17.92
C ALA A 421 20.49 14.80 19.15
N ALA A 422 21.32 13.79 18.95
CA ALA A 422 22.08 13.12 20.00
C ALA A 422 22.87 14.09 20.91
N GLY A 423 23.15 13.67 22.13
CA GLY A 423 24.04 14.39 23.05
C GLY A 423 25.48 14.49 22.53
N ARG A 424 26.34 15.27 23.23
CA ARG A 424 27.69 15.59 22.73
C ARG A 424 28.56 14.38 22.38
N PRO A 425 28.66 13.31 23.18
CA PRO A 425 29.55 12.19 22.85
C PRO A 425 29.11 11.47 21.56
N GLU A 426 27.84 11.11 21.46
CA GLU A 426 27.25 10.38 20.32
C GLU A 426 27.23 11.28 19.08
N PHE A 427 26.88 12.57 19.24
CA PHE A 427 26.85 13.54 18.15
C PHE A 427 28.22 13.67 17.48
N ALA A 428 29.32 13.60 18.23
CA ALA A 428 30.67 13.68 17.66
C ALA A 428 30.93 12.56 16.63
N ARG A 429 30.40 11.35 16.88
CA ARG A 429 30.52 10.18 15.98
C ARG A 429 29.72 10.37 14.70
N VAL A 430 28.62 11.10 14.74
CA VAL A 430 27.69 11.33 13.61
C VAL A 430 27.68 12.78 13.13
N ARG A 431 28.65 13.60 13.54
CA ARG A 431 28.77 15.01 13.14
C ARG A 431 28.76 15.19 11.62
N TRP A 432 29.24 14.20 10.88
CA TRP A 432 29.22 14.20 9.43
C TRP A 432 27.80 14.32 8.86
N LEU A 433 26.79 13.70 9.50
CA LEU A 433 25.38 13.74 9.09
C LEU A 433 24.80 15.17 9.15
N PHE A 434 25.19 15.94 10.16
CA PHE A 434 24.65 17.28 10.42
C PHE A 434 25.48 18.42 9.82
N ARG A 435 26.49 18.11 9.00
CA ARG A 435 27.31 19.15 8.37
C ARG A 435 26.45 20.08 7.50
N GLY A 436 26.55 21.40 7.71
CA GLY A 436 25.82 22.41 6.95
C GLY A 436 24.33 22.56 7.29
N THR A 437 23.81 21.80 8.26
CA THR A 437 22.40 21.93 8.69
C THR A 437 22.19 23.01 9.76
N GLY A 438 23.25 23.42 10.48
CA GLY A 438 23.18 24.29 11.66
C GLY A 438 22.73 23.57 12.93
N ILE A 439 22.36 22.28 12.88
CA ILE A 439 21.87 21.50 14.04
C ILE A 439 23.04 21.21 14.99
N ARG A 440 22.80 21.43 16.28
CA ARG A 440 23.73 21.20 17.39
C ARG A 440 23.30 20.01 18.26
N PRO A 441 24.22 19.45 19.08
CA PRO A 441 23.85 18.39 20.04
C PRO A 441 22.67 18.80 20.94
N GLY A 442 21.67 17.92 21.06
CA GLY A 442 20.46 18.14 21.85
C GLY A 442 19.43 19.08 21.22
N GLU A 443 19.67 19.60 20.03
CA GLU A 443 18.75 20.54 19.37
C GLU A 443 17.62 19.81 18.65
N SER A 444 16.41 20.39 18.70
CA SER A 444 15.23 19.85 18.02
C SER A 444 15.13 20.33 16.59
N PHE A 445 14.84 19.43 15.65
CA PHE A 445 14.69 19.71 14.23
C PHE A 445 13.63 18.83 13.57
N GLY A 446 13.26 19.16 12.35
CA GLY A 446 12.37 18.33 11.52
C GLY A 446 11.12 17.83 12.23
N TYR A 447 10.63 16.70 11.77
CA TYR A 447 9.55 15.95 12.43
C TYR A 447 9.58 14.47 12.01
N ALA A 448 9.04 13.59 12.86
CA ALA A 448 8.75 12.20 12.60
C ALA A 448 7.27 11.93 12.82
N GLY A 449 6.67 11.07 12.01
CA GLY A 449 5.26 10.70 12.09
C GLY A 449 4.97 9.44 11.29
N SER A 450 3.70 9.13 11.10
CA SER A 450 3.15 8.01 10.33
C SER A 450 3.61 6.64 10.80
N GLU A 451 4.79 6.19 10.45
CA GLU A 451 5.36 4.88 10.78
C GLU A 451 6.81 5.05 11.24
N SER A 452 7.22 4.26 12.22
CA SER A 452 8.47 4.49 12.93
C SER A 452 9.15 3.21 13.38
N ASP A 453 10.48 3.25 13.39
CA ASP A 453 11.36 2.19 13.83
C ASP A 453 12.25 2.65 14.99
N ARG A 454 12.59 1.70 15.85
CA ARG A 454 13.50 1.88 16.97
C ARG A 454 14.76 1.05 16.83
N VAL A 455 15.72 1.28 17.70
CA VAL A 455 16.81 0.34 17.94
C VAL A 455 16.38 -0.73 18.94
N ASP A 456 17.01 -1.90 18.87
CA ASP A 456 16.86 -2.96 19.86
C ASP A 456 18.23 -3.23 20.49
N PRO A 457 18.34 -3.21 21.84
CA PRO A 457 19.65 -3.36 22.52
C PRO A 457 20.37 -4.69 22.24
N GLU A 458 19.59 -5.74 21.94
CA GLU A 458 20.15 -7.09 21.73
C GLU A 458 20.38 -7.40 20.26
N LEU A 459 19.51 -6.88 19.36
CA LEU A 459 19.48 -7.25 17.95
C LEU A 459 20.17 -6.24 17.04
N THR A 460 20.14 -4.94 17.41
CA THR A 460 20.87 -3.89 16.65
C THR A 460 22.39 -4.09 16.83
N PRO A 461 23.20 -3.94 15.74
CA PRO A 461 24.67 -4.04 15.88
C PRO A 461 25.20 -3.16 17.02
N HIS A 462 26.07 -3.70 17.87
CA HIS A 462 26.57 -3.00 19.07
C HIS A 462 27.29 -1.67 18.75
N ASP A 463 27.98 -1.59 17.60
CA ASP A 463 28.58 -0.33 17.16
C ASP A 463 27.54 0.50 16.39
N HIS A 464 26.60 1.12 17.11
CA HIS A 464 25.62 2.02 16.55
C HIS A 464 25.57 3.37 17.28
N VAL A 465 24.96 4.35 16.63
CA VAL A 465 24.62 5.66 17.19
C VAL A 465 23.23 6.04 16.74
N VAL A 466 22.35 6.33 17.68
CA VAL A 466 21.10 7.04 17.42
C VAL A 466 21.46 8.51 17.23
N ALA A 467 21.58 8.93 15.96
CA ALA A 467 21.98 10.29 15.61
C ALA A 467 20.93 11.34 15.99
N ALA A 468 19.67 10.96 15.93
CA ALA A 468 18.54 11.74 16.43
C ALA A 468 17.36 10.82 16.72
N GLU A 469 16.54 11.20 17.67
CA GLU A 469 15.36 10.45 18.08
C GLU A 469 14.14 11.37 18.20
N ALA A 470 12.99 10.88 17.76
CA ALA A 470 11.70 11.52 18.01
C ALA A 470 10.82 10.55 18.80
N VAL A 471 10.25 11.04 19.90
CA VAL A 471 9.38 10.27 20.80
C VAL A 471 7.94 10.66 20.54
N MET A 472 7.09 9.69 20.23
CA MET A 472 5.70 9.91 19.87
C MET A 472 4.76 9.16 20.81
N ALA A 473 3.61 9.77 21.13
CA ALA A 473 2.56 9.09 21.86
C ALA A 473 1.74 8.20 20.90
N GLY A 474 2.00 6.90 20.93
CA GLY A 474 1.25 5.89 20.18
C GLY A 474 -0.05 5.47 20.86
N LYS A 475 -0.87 4.72 20.15
CA LYS A 475 -2.13 4.15 20.68
C LYS A 475 -1.87 3.14 21.80
N HIS A 476 -0.73 2.46 21.77
CA HIS A 476 -0.36 1.38 22.68
C HIS A 476 0.85 1.70 23.55
N GLY A 477 1.30 2.95 23.60
CA GLY A 477 2.45 3.39 24.38
C GLY A 477 3.30 4.43 23.64
N VAL A 478 4.52 4.60 24.15
CA VAL A 478 5.51 5.47 23.52
C VAL A 478 6.14 4.74 22.33
N VAL A 479 6.31 5.43 21.21
CA VAL A 479 6.94 4.96 19.99
C VAL A 479 8.11 5.88 19.65
N ASN A 480 9.22 5.31 19.30
CA ASN A 480 10.43 6.04 18.93
C ASN A 480 10.64 5.99 17.41
N ALA A 481 11.22 7.05 16.87
CA ALA A 481 11.71 7.10 15.50
C ALA A 481 13.18 7.53 15.54
N GLY A 482 14.07 6.65 15.13
CA GLY A 482 15.52 6.88 15.22
C GLY A 482 16.18 7.11 13.87
N LEU A 483 16.95 8.21 13.70
CA LEU A 483 17.97 8.28 12.68
C LEU A 483 19.20 7.52 13.20
N VAL A 484 19.51 6.37 12.61
CA VAL A 484 20.53 5.47 13.15
C VAL A 484 21.65 5.25 12.15
N TRP A 485 22.88 5.38 12.62
CA TRP A 485 24.07 4.92 11.92
C TRP A 485 24.69 3.77 12.70
N SER A 486 25.05 2.69 12.01
CA SER A 486 25.67 1.52 12.64
C SER A 486 26.79 0.94 11.78
N ARG A 487 27.67 0.16 12.42
CA ARG A 487 28.66 -0.70 11.78
C ARG A 487 28.38 -2.16 12.13
N ALA A 488 28.45 -3.01 11.12
CA ALA A 488 28.40 -4.45 11.29
C ALA A 488 29.36 -5.11 10.30
N GLY A 489 30.16 -6.08 10.77
CA GLY A 489 31.26 -6.57 9.98
C GLY A 489 32.25 -5.44 9.64
N ARG A 490 32.54 -5.29 8.36
CA ARG A 490 33.39 -4.19 7.86
C ARG A 490 32.57 -3.03 7.24
N GLY A 491 31.26 -3.17 7.17
CA GLY A 491 30.36 -2.25 6.49
C GLY A 491 29.67 -1.25 7.39
N GLU A 492 28.92 -0.36 6.76
CA GLU A 492 28.15 0.69 7.43
C GLU A 492 26.69 0.67 6.98
N VAL A 493 25.80 1.03 7.89
CA VAL A 493 24.37 1.16 7.62
C VAL A 493 23.89 2.52 8.12
N PHE A 494 23.03 3.17 7.34
CA PHE A 494 22.29 4.34 7.76
C PHE A 494 20.80 4.11 7.53
N SER A 495 19.99 4.31 8.55
CA SER A 495 18.54 4.16 8.51
C SER A 495 17.86 5.40 9.07
N THR A 496 16.80 5.84 8.41
CA THR A 496 16.04 7.00 8.88
C THR A 496 14.94 6.64 9.86
N GLY A 497 14.58 5.35 9.95
CA GLY A 497 13.60 4.81 10.91
C GLY A 497 12.27 5.53 10.95
N ASN A 498 11.90 6.24 9.87
CA ASN A 498 10.65 6.99 9.83
C ASN A 498 10.13 7.22 8.41
N TYR A 499 8.82 6.98 8.22
CA TYR A 499 8.15 7.12 6.94
C TYR A 499 8.09 8.57 6.41
N ASP A 500 8.07 9.56 7.29
CA ASP A 500 7.97 10.97 6.92
C ASP A 500 9.33 11.69 6.77
N PHE A 501 10.46 10.98 6.91
CA PHE A 501 11.80 11.60 6.83
C PHE A 501 11.99 12.43 5.56
N LEU A 502 11.66 11.87 4.41
CA LEU A 502 11.82 12.56 3.12
C LEU A 502 10.82 13.71 2.91
N ARG A 503 9.77 13.78 3.73
CA ARG A 503 8.73 14.83 3.69
C ARG A 503 9.04 16.05 4.57
N MET A 504 10.14 16.05 5.30
CA MET A 504 10.59 17.22 6.06
C MET A 504 10.89 18.41 5.13
N ARG A 505 11.21 19.58 5.71
CA ARG A 505 11.59 20.75 4.94
C ARG A 505 12.69 20.41 3.92
N ARG A 506 12.44 20.69 2.64
CA ARG A 506 13.30 20.29 1.51
C ARG A 506 14.79 20.63 1.71
N SER A 507 15.12 21.84 2.15
CA SER A 507 16.50 22.25 2.34
C SER A 507 17.22 21.40 3.40
N LEU A 508 16.55 21.08 4.49
CA LEU A 508 17.10 20.21 5.54
C LEU A 508 17.27 18.77 5.04
N THR A 509 16.21 18.19 4.46
CA THR A 509 16.25 16.82 3.94
C THR A 509 17.36 16.66 2.91
N TRP A 510 17.50 17.59 1.98
CA TRP A 510 18.52 17.54 0.94
C TRP A 510 19.93 17.65 1.51
N THR A 511 20.16 18.53 2.51
CA THR A 511 21.47 18.64 3.18
C THR A 511 21.83 17.33 3.91
N LEU A 512 20.87 16.70 4.60
CA LEU A 512 21.09 15.40 5.25
C LEU A 512 21.39 14.30 4.21
N LEU A 513 20.61 14.22 3.13
CA LEU A 513 20.86 13.28 2.02
C LEU A 513 22.23 13.52 1.39
N ASP A 514 22.66 14.76 1.16
CA ASP A 514 23.97 15.10 0.63
C ASP A 514 25.10 14.61 1.55
N ASN A 515 24.90 14.68 2.85
CA ASN A 515 25.87 14.21 3.84
C ASN A 515 25.95 12.67 3.85
N VAL A 516 24.80 12.00 3.80
CA VAL A 516 24.74 10.53 3.65
C VAL A 516 25.38 10.11 2.35
N TRP A 517 25.03 10.74 1.23
CA TRP A 517 25.60 10.42 -0.08
C TRP A 517 27.12 10.56 -0.10
N ARG A 518 27.66 11.70 0.35
CA ARG A 518 29.12 11.92 0.42
C ARG A 518 29.85 10.86 1.23
N ARG A 519 29.25 10.38 2.32
CA ARG A 519 29.84 9.35 3.15
C ARG A 519 29.76 7.97 2.51
N PHE A 520 28.66 7.66 1.85
CA PHE A 520 28.36 6.30 1.41
C PHE A 520 28.76 6.03 -0.05
N SER A 521 28.90 7.05 -0.91
CA SER A 521 29.32 6.90 -2.31
C SER A 521 30.81 7.17 -2.54
N GLY A 522 31.51 7.69 -1.54
CA GLY A 522 32.94 8.05 -1.63
C GLY A 522 33.90 6.94 -1.31
#